data_f350d6f18d236fc748852d6b5432fb56
#
_entry.id   f350d6f18d236fc748852d6b5432fb56
#
_cell.length_a   1.000
_cell.length_b   1.000
_cell.length_c   1.000
_cell.angle_alpha   90.00
_cell.angle_beta   90.00
_cell.angle_gamma   90.00
#
_symmetry.space_group_name_H-M   'P 1'
#
loop_
_entity.id
_entity.type
_entity.pdbx_description
1 polymer ?
#
loop_
_entity_poly.entity_id
_entity_poly.type
_entity_poly.pdbx_seq_one_letter_code
_entity_poly.pdbx_strand_id
1 'polypeptide(L)'
;MAGETVVYQNEMNLVPLRKFTSTEIDIFFSLCNKLKEQDMKELSIAFEELRHLSNYYHRSQKRFVKDLEHVYDKMLSLTYTERSGLSFKKFVLFTGYEVNVEAQQLIVSINPKLKHVLNEITADFTKFELKEMTHLKSTYSKNMFRLLKQYKHTGYFKIHIDDFRERLDIPNSYRMTHINQKVLTPIIKELGFIFINLHINKIKARKGRKIEYLEFTFDAEKRIHSKRQPQMKDVGKQKQLVSREKTPQWLKERSYHQEIKNEEYDPKFEEKRKAFSKQLEVDWEE
;
A
#
# COMPACT_ATOMS: atom_id res chain seq x y z
N MET A 1 15.61 -18.79 7.72
CA MET A 1 15.95 -17.38 7.91
C MET A 1 14.66 -16.61 7.70
N ALA A 2 14.18 -15.85 8.70
CA ALA A 2 13.03 -14.97 8.51
C ALA A 2 13.43 -13.95 7.44
N GLY A 3 12.63 -13.83 6.39
CA GLY A 3 12.92 -12.94 5.28
C GLY A 3 13.01 -11.49 5.78
N GLU A 4 13.91 -10.71 5.18
CA GLU A 4 14.10 -9.28 5.45
C GLU A 4 12.91 -8.48 4.92
N THR A 5 11.72 -8.80 5.43
CA THR A 5 10.44 -8.24 4.97
C THR A 5 10.14 -6.92 5.69
N VAL A 6 9.83 -5.89 4.94
CA VAL A 6 9.31 -4.61 5.47
C VAL A 6 7.78 -4.67 5.45
N VAL A 7 7.16 -4.28 6.55
CA VAL A 7 5.70 -4.16 6.67
C VAL A 7 5.37 -2.86 7.41
N TYR A 8 4.41 -2.10 6.89
CA TYR A 8 3.92 -0.87 7.53
C TYR A 8 2.50 -0.54 7.04
N GLN A 9 1.80 0.30 7.78
CA GLN A 9 0.46 0.79 7.43
C GLN A 9 0.48 1.60 6.13
N ASN A 10 -0.53 1.41 5.28
CA ASN A 10 -0.63 2.08 3.97
C ASN A 10 -0.56 3.60 4.03
N GLU A 11 -0.98 4.19 5.13
CA GLU A 11 -0.92 5.63 5.37
C GLU A 11 0.51 6.19 5.31
N MET A 12 1.52 5.36 5.62
CA MET A 12 2.92 5.75 5.47
C MET A 12 3.32 6.00 4.01
N ASN A 13 2.58 5.45 3.03
CA ASN A 13 2.78 5.77 1.62
C ASN A 13 2.31 7.18 1.24
N LEU A 14 1.50 7.82 2.08
CA LEU A 14 1.07 9.21 1.90
C LEU A 14 2.15 10.20 2.36
N VAL A 15 3.12 9.76 3.17
CA VAL A 15 4.22 10.59 3.65
C VAL A 15 5.31 10.67 2.58
N PRO A 16 5.52 11.84 1.93
CA PRO A 16 6.57 11.99 0.92
C PRO A 16 7.95 11.96 1.57
N LEU A 17 8.86 11.14 1.04
CA LEU A 17 10.27 11.11 1.47
C LEU A 17 11.04 12.24 0.77
N ARG A 18 10.79 13.47 1.21
CA ARG A 18 11.35 14.67 0.56
C ARG A 18 12.86 14.76 0.75
N LYS A 19 13.55 15.05 -0.35
CA LYS A 19 15.02 15.23 -0.39
C LYS A 19 15.84 14.01 0.02
N PHE A 20 15.20 12.83 0.18
CA PHE A 20 15.95 11.61 0.44
C PHE A 20 16.72 11.17 -0.80
N THR A 21 17.98 10.79 -0.62
CA THR A 21 18.75 10.07 -1.64
C THR A 21 18.32 8.60 -1.68
N SER A 22 18.72 7.88 -2.73
CA SER A 22 18.45 6.43 -2.85
C SER A 22 19.00 5.65 -1.64
N THR A 23 20.23 5.92 -1.22
CA THR A 23 20.89 5.28 -0.07
C THR A 23 20.17 5.59 1.25
N GLU A 24 19.75 6.83 1.45
CA GLU A 24 19.03 7.23 2.66
C GLU A 24 17.64 6.56 2.75
N ILE A 25 16.97 6.34 1.61
CA ILE A 25 15.73 5.54 1.57
C ILE A 25 16.01 4.10 2.00
N ASP A 26 17.12 3.51 1.56
CA ASP A 26 17.49 2.14 1.94
C ASP A 26 17.77 2.03 3.44
N ILE A 27 18.52 2.98 4.01
CA ILE A 27 18.76 3.04 5.45
C ILE A 27 17.44 3.18 6.21
N PHE A 28 16.56 4.10 5.80
CA PHE A 28 15.26 4.31 6.42
C PHE A 28 14.41 3.03 6.47
N PHE A 29 14.28 2.31 5.34
CA PHE A 29 13.49 1.07 5.31
C PHE A 29 14.19 -0.11 5.97
N SER A 30 15.52 -0.10 6.07
CA SER A 30 16.26 -1.06 6.89
C SER A 30 15.95 -0.87 8.38
N LEU A 31 15.83 0.38 8.85
CA LEU A 31 15.36 0.69 10.20
C LEU A 31 13.92 0.22 10.41
N CYS A 32 13.01 0.51 9.47
CA CYS A 32 11.62 0.04 9.54
C CYS A 32 11.53 -1.49 9.60
N ASN A 33 12.39 -2.21 8.87
CA ASN A 33 12.46 -3.67 8.90
C ASN A 33 12.83 -4.18 10.31
N LYS A 34 13.82 -3.58 10.94
CA LYS A 34 14.28 -3.98 12.29
C LYS A 34 13.31 -3.61 13.41
N LEU A 35 12.58 -2.54 13.22
CA LEU A 35 11.61 -2.05 14.20
C LEU A 35 10.25 -2.76 14.13
N LYS A 36 10.05 -3.55 13.07
CA LYS A 36 8.86 -4.35 12.89
C LYS A 36 8.71 -5.40 14.00
N GLU A 37 7.52 -5.49 14.58
CA GLU A 37 7.15 -6.50 15.59
C GLU A 37 8.00 -6.45 16.88
N GLN A 38 8.70 -5.36 17.12
CA GLN A 38 9.44 -5.17 18.36
C GLN A 38 8.64 -4.27 19.32
N ASP A 39 8.34 -4.81 20.49
CA ASP A 39 7.70 -4.04 21.58
C ASP A 39 8.64 -3.05 22.26
N MET A 40 9.88 -3.01 21.82
CA MET A 40 10.93 -2.20 22.42
C MET A 40 10.75 -0.71 22.13
N LYS A 41 10.92 0.11 23.18
CA LYS A 41 10.97 1.57 23.06
C LYS A 41 12.21 2.02 22.30
N GLU A 42 13.26 1.21 22.31
CA GLU A 42 14.59 1.54 21.82
C GLU A 42 15.24 0.31 21.16
N LEU A 43 15.82 0.52 20.00
CA LEU A 43 16.48 -0.51 19.20
C LEU A 43 17.94 -0.13 18.98
N SER A 44 18.85 -1.02 19.37
CA SER A 44 20.28 -0.91 19.02
C SER A 44 20.61 -1.79 17.82
N ILE A 45 21.24 -1.22 16.79
CA ILE A 45 21.61 -1.91 15.56
C ILE A 45 23.10 -1.70 15.31
N ALA A 46 23.87 -2.78 15.06
CA ALA A 46 25.27 -2.68 14.68
C ALA A 46 25.42 -2.04 13.29
N PHE A 47 26.46 -1.23 13.10
CA PHE A 47 26.74 -0.59 11.80
C PHE A 47 26.92 -1.59 10.67
N GLU A 48 27.56 -2.72 10.94
CA GLU A 48 27.75 -3.78 9.96
C GLU A 48 26.41 -4.36 9.49
N GLU A 49 25.52 -4.65 10.43
CA GLU A 49 24.17 -5.15 10.13
C GLU A 49 23.38 -4.14 9.31
N LEU A 50 23.39 -2.86 9.69
CA LEU A 50 22.67 -1.81 8.97
C LEU A 50 23.23 -1.61 7.56
N ARG A 51 24.55 -1.67 7.39
CA ARG A 51 25.20 -1.63 6.07
C ARG A 51 24.78 -2.80 5.19
N HIS A 52 24.74 -4.00 5.76
CA HIS A 52 24.30 -5.20 5.04
C HIS A 52 22.83 -5.08 4.59
N LEU A 53 21.94 -4.70 5.49
CA LEU A 53 20.51 -4.56 5.21
C LEU A 53 20.21 -3.49 4.17
N SER A 54 20.89 -2.34 4.25
CA SER A 54 20.70 -1.23 3.32
C SER A 54 21.51 -1.34 2.02
N ASN A 55 22.20 -2.48 1.82
CA ASN A 55 23.11 -2.67 0.68
C ASN A 55 24.09 -1.51 0.52
N TYR A 56 24.64 -1.02 1.67
CA TYR A 56 25.54 0.13 1.71
C TYR A 56 26.96 -0.28 1.39
N TYR A 57 27.44 0.04 0.19
CA TYR A 57 28.73 -0.42 -0.33
C TYR A 57 29.92 0.53 -0.11
N HIS A 58 29.68 1.75 0.39
CA HIS A 58 30.79 2.66 0.71
C HIS A 58 31.54 2.20 1.95
N ARG A 59 32.87 2.00 1.81
CA ARG A 59 33.72 1.49 2.89
C ARG A 59 34.04 2.53 3.97
N SER A 60 34.00 3.83 3.63
CA SER A 60 34.36 4.91 4.56
C SER A 60 33.35 5.01 5.71
N GLN A 61 33.83 4.80 6.93
CA GLN A 61 33.04 4.99 8.15
C GLN A 61 32.60 6.44 8.32
N LYS A 62 33.51 7.42 8.08
CA LYS A 62 33.19 8.85 8.18
C LYS A 62 32.00 9.22 7.25
N ARG A 63 31.97 8.66 6.03
CA ARG A 63 30.86 8.88 5.10
C ARG A 63 29.60 8.23 5.59
N PHE A 64 29.67 7.01 6.11
CA PHE A 64 28.50 6.30 6.63
C PHE A 64 27.85 7.05 7.80
N VAL A 65 28.64 7.51 8.77
CA VAL A 65 28.16 8.32 9.90
C VAL A 65 27.50 9.61 9.41
N LYS A 66 28.09 10.28 8.41
CA LYS A 66 27.49 11.47 7.80
C LYS A 66 26.17 11.18 7.10
N ASP A 67 26.06 10.05 6.39
CA ASP A 67 24.82 9.63 5.74
C ASP A 67 23.76 9.29 6.80
N LEU A 68 24.13 8.69 7.93
CA LEU A 68 23.22 8.45 9.07
C LEU A 68 22.71 9.77 9.68
N GLU A 69 23.57 10.77 9.85
CA GLU A 69 23.19 12.11 10.32
C GLU A 69 22.16 12.74 9.37
N HIS A 70 22.42 12.72 8.06
CA HIS A 70 21.51 13.26 7.06
C HIS A 70 20.16 12.52 7.02
N VAL A 71 20.17 11.19 7.21
CA VAL A 71 18.92 10.41 7.31
C VAL A 71 18.11 10.89 8.50
N TYR A 72 18.74 11.08 9.66
CA TYR A 72 18.05 11.51 10.86
C TYR A 72 17.43 12.91 10.72
N ASP A 73 18.20 13.88 10.21
CA ASP A 73 17.71 15.24 9.95
C ASP A 73 16.45 15.25 9.07
N LYS A 74 16.42 14.37 8.06
CA LYS A 74 15.25 14.21 7.18
C LYS A 74 14.10 13.46 7.87
N MET A 75 14.40 12.47 8.69
CA MET A 75 13.41 11.73 9.47
C MET A 75 12.67 12.62 10.46
N LEU A 76 13.33 13.60 11.06
CA LEU A 76 12.68 14.61 11.92
C LEU A 76 11.62 15.44 11.17
N SER A 77 11.78 15.60 9.86
CA SER A 77 10.81 16.31 9.02
C SER A 77 9.62 15.44 8.58
N LEU A 78 9.71 14.10 8.74
CA LEU A 78 8.63 13.17 8.39
C LEU A 78 7.57 13.18 9.48
N THR A 79 6.49 13.88 9.22
CA THR A 79 5.36 13.94 10.15
C THR A 79 4.21 13.06 9.68
N TYR A 80 3.76 12.19 10.54
CA TYR A 80 2.50 11.48 10.40
C TYR A 80 1.36 12.40 10.87
N THR A 81 0.31 12.55 10.07
CA THR A 81 -0.79 13.46 10.37
C THR A 81 -2.12 12.70 10.41
N GLU A 82 -2.74 12.66 11.55
CA GLU A 82 -4.12 12.19 11.72
C GLU A 82 -5.07 13.39 11.63
N ARG A 83 -6.16 13.27 10.87
CA ARG A 83 -7.18 14.30 10.71
C ARG A 83 -8.56 13.76 11.08
N SER A 84 -9.30 14.56 11.83
CA SER A 84 -10.72 14.32 12.17
C SER A 84 -11.49 15.63 11.98
N GLY A 85 -12.13 15.80 10.82
CA GLY A 85 -12.73 17.08 10.42
C GLY A 85 -11.70 18.21 10.35
N LEU A 86 -11.91 19.28 11.09
CA LEU A 86 -10.98 20.40 11.22
C LEU A 86 -9.82 20.16 12.18
N SER A 87 -9.96 19.16 13.07
CA SER A 87 -8.92 18.83 14.04
C SER A 87 -7.84 17.96 13.40
N PHE A 88 -6.60 18.16 13.84
CA PHE A 88 -5.47 17.33 13.40
C PHE A 88 -4.46 17.12 14.52
N LYS A 89 -3.75 16.00 14.46
CA LYS A 89 -2.58 15.67 15.28
C LYS A 89 -1.41 15.37 14.36
N LYS A 90 -0.22 15.83 14.74
CA LYS A 90 1.02 15.53 14.01
C LYS A 90 2.02 14.86 14.95
N PHE A 91 2.66 13.83 14.44
CA PHE A 91 3.66 13.06 15.17
C PHE A 91 4.89 12.85 14.29
N VAL A 92 6.07 12.80 14.91
CA VAL A 92 7.28 12.26 14.28
C VAL A 92 7.37 10.77 14.58
N LEU A 93 7.83 9.97 13.62
CA LEU A 93 7.92 8.52 13.77
C LEU A 93 9.01 8.12 14.77
N PHE A 94 10.16 8.78 14.71
CA PHE A 94 11.31 8.52 15.54
C PHE A 94 11.49 9.65 16.55
N THR A 95 11.68 9.30 17.82
CA THR A 95 11.81 10.25 18.94
C THR A 95 13.24 10.34 19.46
N GLY A 96 14.07 9.35 19.19
CA GLY A 96 15.46 9.31 19.57
C GLY A 96 16.32 8.67 18.47
N TYR A 97 17.55 9.16 18.31
CA TYR A 97 18.51 8.67 17.36
C TYR A 97 19.91 9.01 17.83
N GLU A 98 20.66 8.00 18.19
CA GLU A 98 22.03 8.14 18.70
C GLU A 98 22.98 7.32 17.82
N VAL A 99 24.03 7.95 17.35
CA VAL A 99 25.12 7.31 16.57
C VAL A 99 26.32 7.16 17.46
N ASN A 100 26.56 5.97 17.99
CA ASN A 100 27.73 5.67 18.81
C ASN A 100 28.84 5.08 17.92
N VAL A 101 29.82 5.91 17.60
CA VAL A 101 30.93 5.55 16.70
C VAL A 101 31.93 4.59 17.38
N GLU A 102 32.12 4.71 18.67
CA GLU A 102 33.07 3.85 19.43
C GLU A 102 32.50 2.41 19.55
N ALA A 103 31.21 2.30 19.89
CA ALA A 103 30.54 1.01 19.97
C ALA A 103 30.09 0.48 18.59
N GLN A 104 30.27 1.23 17.51
CA GLN A 104 29.80 0.87 16.15
C GLN A 104 28.30 0.53 16.10
N GLN A 105 27.49 1.32 16.81
CA GLN A 105 26.07 1.08 16.97
C GLN A 105 25.23 2.32 16.68
N LEU A 106 24.05 2.08 16.17
CA LEU A 106 22.99 3.05 16.04
C LEU A 106 21.85 2.69 17.01
N ILE A 107 21.44 3.63 17.84
CA ILE A 107 20.32 3.47 18.76
C ILE A 107 19.18 4.34 18.26
N VAL A 108 17.98 3.73 18.10
CA VAL A 108 16.79 4.40 17.54
C VAL A 108 15.60 4.16 18.44
N SER A 109 14.89 5.23 18.80
CA SER A 109 13.65 5.18 19.58
C SER A 109 12.45 5.54 18.71
N ILE A 110 11.36 4.76 18.84
CA ILE A 110 10.11 5.01 18.12
C ILE A 110 9.13 5.79 19.01
N ASN A 111 8.33 6.63 18.38
CA ASN A 111 7.21 7.27 19.05
C ASN A 111 6.17 6.21 19.46
N PRO A 112 5.91 6.03 20.78
CA PRO A 112 4.94 5.03 21.26
C PRO A 112 3.54 5.21 20.67
N LYS A 113 3.15 6.46 20.32
CA LYS A 113 1.85 6.77 19.72
C LYS A 113 1.73 6.30 18.26
N LEU A 114 2.85 6.04 17.60
CA LEU A 114 2.93 5.55 16.20
C LEU A 114 3.33 4.08 16.11
N LYS A 115 3.33 3.35 17.22
CA LYS A 115 3.63 1.92 17.24
C LYS A 115 2.77 1.15 16.23
N HIS A 116 1.51 1.48 16.08
CA HIS A 116 0.57 0.87 15.14
C HIS A 116 0.99 1.02 13.67
N VAL A 117 1.84 2.01 13.32
CA VAL A 117 2.32 2.21 11.93
C VAL A 117 3.29 1.12 11.49
N LEU A 118 4.10 0.58 12.41
CA LEU A 118 5.10 -0.46 12.14
C LEU A 118 4.80 -1.79 12.83
N ASN A 119 3.93 -1.80 13.84
CA ASN A 119 3.60 -2.96 14.66
C ASN A 119 2.08 -3.15 14.76
N GLU A 120 1.65 -4.34 15.16
CA GLU A 120 0.23 -4.68 15.35
C GLU A 120 -0.62 -4.50 14.08
N ILE A 121 0.00 -4.72 12.91
CA ILE A 121 -0.60 -4.46 11.61
C ILE A 121 -1.44 -5.66 11.18
N THR A 122 -2.76 -5.52 11.18
CA THR A 122 -3.70 -6.58 10.80
C THR A 122 -4.37 -6.37 9.46
N ALA A 123 -4.51 -5.11 9.04
CA ALA A 123 -5.17 -4.72 7.79
C ALA A 123 -4.51 -3.47 7.18
N ASP A 124 -4.85 -3.17 5.94
CA ASP A 124 -4.44 -1.95 5.21
C ASP A 124 -2.93 -1.67 5.24
N PHE A 125 -2.13 -2.68 4.94
CA PHE A 125 -0.67 -2.62 5.00
C PHE A 125 0.01 -2.83 3.65
N THR A 126 1.21 -2.27 3.54
CA THR A 126 2.16 -2.52 2.47
C THR A 126 3.23 -3.49 2.97
N LYS A 127 3.48 -4.56 2.20
CA LYS A 127 4.48 -5.58 2.50
C LYS A 127 5.35 -5.87 1.28
N PHE A 128 6.68 -5.88 1.48
CA PHE A 128 7.67 -6.22 0.46
C PHE A 128 8.97 -6.73 1.07
N GLU A 129 9.78 -7.40 0.27
CA GLU A 129 11.12 -7.79 0.66
C GLU A 129 12.09 -6.60 0.52
N LEU A 130 12.89 -6.33 1.57
CA LEU A 130 13.82 -5.19 1.61
C LEU A 130 14.80 -5.22 0.42
N LYS A 131 15.26 -6.41 0.02
CA LYS A 131 16.14 -6.61 -1.13
C LYS A 131 15.57 -6.08 -2.45
N GLU A 132 14.25 -6.22 -2.68
CA GLU A 132 13.63 -5.68 -3.90
C GLU A 132 13.80 -4.16 -3.99
N MET A 133 13.73 -3.46 -2.85
CA MET A 133 13.90 -2.00 -2.81
C MET A 133 15.36 -1.58 -2.91
N THR A 134 16.27 -2.24 -2.18
CA THR A 134 17.69 -1.84 -2.13
C THR A 134 18.44 -2.05 -3.45
N HIS A 135 17.91 -2.88 -4.35
CA HIS A 135 18.44 -3.04 -5.71
C HIS A 135 18.05 -1.90 -6.66
N LEU A 136 17.03 -1.13 -6.34
CA LEU A 136 16.61 0.02 -7.14
C LEU A 136 17.61 1.18 -6.95
N LYS A 137 17.93 1.89 -8.03
CA LYS A 137 18.91 2.99 -8.02
C LYS A 137 18.24 4.36 -7.94
N SER A 138 17.12 4.52 -8.63
CA SER A 138 16.39 5.78 -8.70
C SER A 138 15.53 6.01 -7.46
N THR A 139 15.61 7.19 -6.85
CA THR A 139 14.72 7.62 -5.77
C THR A 139 13.26 7.62 -6.21
N TYR A 140 12.99 7.99 -7.46
CA TYR A 140 11.64 7.93 -8.04
C TYR A 140 11.12 6.51 -8.14
N SER A 141 11.99 5.57 -8.57
CA SER A 141 11.64 4.14 -8.62
C SER A 141 11.34 3.58 -7.23
N LYS A 142 12.14 3.91 -6.21
CA LYS A 142 11.91 3.49 -4.82
C LYS A 142 10.60 4.03 -4.25
N ASN A 143 10.31 5.31 -4.46
CA ASN A 143 9.05 5.90 -4.03
C ASN A 143 7.85 5.29 -4.77
N MET A 144 7.99 5.04 -6.08
CA MET A 144 6.92 4.40 -6.85
C MET A 144 6.74 2.93 -6.49
N PHE A 145 7.81 2.20 -6.22
CA PHE A 145 7.80 0.81 -5.79
C PHE A 145 6.89 0.61 -4.57
N ARG A 146 7.06 1.42 -3.52
CA ARG A 146 6.24 1.31 -2.31
C ARG A 146 4.76 1.59 -2.58
N LEU A 147 4.45 2.57 -3.45
CA LEU A 147 3.08 2.85 -3.86
C LEU A 147 2.47 1.67 -4.62
N LEU A 148 3.18 1.09 -5.60
CA LEU A 148 2.68 -0.05 -6.35
C LEU A 148 2.55 -1.32 -5.51
N LYS A 149 3.45 -1.55 -4.52
CA LYS A 149 3.35 -2.69 -3.60
C LYS A 149 2.08 -2.65 -2.73
N GLN A 150 1.53 -1.48 -2.45
CA GLN A 150 0.22 -1.34 -1.81
C GLN A 150 -0.90 -1.94 -2.67
N TYR A 151 -0.79 -1.80 -4.00
CA TYR A 151 -1.80 -2.25 -4.96
C TYR A 151 -1.44 -3.57 -5.67
N LYS A 152 -0.46 -4.31 -5.16
CA LYS A 152 0.05 -5.53 -5.81
C LYS A 152 -1.00 -6.60 -6.09
N HIS A 153 -2.06 -6.67 -5.29
CA HIS A 153 -3.15 -7.64 -5.46
C HIS A 153 -4.27 -7.17 -6.39
N THR A 154 -4.31 -5.88 -6.72
CA THR A 154 -5.27 -5.32 -7.69
C THR A 154 -4.66 -5.16 -9.07
N GLY A 155 -3.34 -5.02 -9.15
CA GLY A 155 -2.62 -4.76 -10.40
C GLY A 155 -2.94 -3.40 -11.04
N TYR A 156 -3.54 -2.49 -10.28
CA TYR A 156 -4.04 -1.21 -10.77
C TYR A 156 -3.83 -0.08 -9.77
N PHE A 157 -3.26 1.02 -10.25
CA PHE A 157 -3.08 2.25 -9.45
C PHE A 157 -3.25 3.48 -10.34
N LYS A 158 -4.14 4.39 -9.95
CA LYS A 158 -4.39 5.66 -10.63
C LYS A 158 -4.11 6.81 -9.67
N ILE A 159 -3.38 7.83 -10.14
CA ILE A 159 -2.99 8.98 -9.33
C ILE A 159 -3.11 10.28 -10.13
N HIS A 160 -3.59 11.35 -9.48
CA HIS A 160 -3.56 12.68 -10.06
C HIS A 160 -2.13 13.18 -10.24
N ILE A 161 -1.85 13.92 -11.30
CA ILE A 161 -0.49 14.35 -11.64
C ILE A 161 0.17 15.20 -10.55
N ASP A 162 -0.61 16.02 -9.85
CA ASP A 162 -0.08 16.86 -8.79
C ASP A 162 0.26 16.04 -7.54
N ASP A 163 -0.58 15.06 -7.16
CA ASP A 163 -0.27 14.09 -6.09
C ASP A 163 0.95 13.21 -6.43
N PHE A 164 1.08 12.82 -7.70
CA PHE A 164 2.24 12.08 -8.18
C PHE A 164 3.52 12.89 -8.01
N ARG A 165 3.48 14.18 -8.34
CA ARG A 165 4.62 15.09 -8.14
C ARG A 165 4.97 15.22 -6.67
N GLU A 166 3.98 15.42 -5.81
CA GLU A 166 4.20 15.57 -4.38
C GLU A 166 4.76 14.30 -3.74
N ARG A 167 4.17 13.14 -4.03
CA ARG A 167 4.58 11.86 -3.41
C ARG A 167 5.96 11.39 -3.84
N LEU A 168 6.38 11.72 -5.08
CA LEU A 168 7.71 11.37 -5.57
C LEU A 168 8.74 12.49 -5.38
N ASP A 169 8.37 13.62 -4.76
CA ASP A 169 9.21 14.81 -4.60
C ASP A 169 9.79 15.31 -5.93
N ILE A 170 8.91 15.42 -6.95
CA ILE A 170 9.32 15.88 -8.29
C ILE A 170 9.38 17.40 -8.31
N PRO A 171 10.50 18.01 -8.73
CA PRO A 171 10.65 19.46 -8.81
C PRO A 171 9.54 20.13 -9.65
N ASN A 172 9.00 21.25 -9.15
CA ASN A 172 7.96 22.00 -9.86
C ASN A 172 8.40 22.49 -11.25
N SER A 173 9.71 22.70 -11.44
CA SER A 173 10.31 23.09 -12.71
C SER A 173 10.24 22.00 -13.80
N TYR A 174 9.95 20.73 -13.43
CA TYR A 174 9.88 19.65 -14.41
C TYR A 174 8.60 19.76 -15.24
N ARG A 175 8.78 19.95 -16.56
CA ARG A 175 7.69 19.79 -17.55
C ARG A 175 7.43 18.31 -17.80
N MET A 176 6.35 17.98 -18.47
CA MET A 176 5.96 16.60 -18.77
C MET A 176 7.04 15.79 -19.52
N THR A 177 7.83 16.46 -20.38
CA THR A 177 8.99 15.85 -21.05
C THR A 177 10.07 15.41 -20.06
N HIS A 178 10.39 16.26 -19.07
CA HIS A 178 11.35 15.90 -18.01
C HIS A 178 10.83 14.76 -17.13
N ILE A 179 9.52 14.77 -16.80
CA ILE A 179 8.88 13.69 -16.04
C ILE A 179 8.99 12.38 -16.82
N ASN A 180 8.73 12.39 -18.12
CA ASN A 180 8.88 11.20 -18.95
C ASN A 180 10.30 10.63 -18.89
N GLN A 181 11.31 11.47 -19.15
CA GLN A 181 12.71 11.03 -19.27
C GLN A 181 13.35 10.69 -17.92
N LYS A 182 13.15 11.55 -16.90
CA LYS A 182 13.87 11.46 -15.62
C LYS A 182 13.12 10.69 -14.54
N VAL A 183 11.81 10.50 -14.69
CA VAL A 183 10.97 9.84 -13.68
C VAL A 183 10.34 8.56 -14.24
N LEU A 184 9.50 8.65 -15.27
CA LEU A 184 8.75 7.48 -15.77
C LEU A 184 9.64 6.45 -16.46
N THR A 185 10.66 6.90 -17.22
CA THR A 185 11.59 5.96 -17.90
C THR A 185 12.39 5.12 -16.88
N PRO A 186 13.02 5.69 -15.83
CA PRO A 186 13.64 4.90 -14.77
C PRO A 186 12.65 3.97 -14.06
N ILE A 187 11.43 4.43 -13.76
CA ILE A 187 10.38 3.62 -13.13
C ILE A 187 10.08 2.37 -13.98
N ILE A 188 9.80 2.52 -15.29
CA ILE A 188 9.53 1.38 -16.17
C ILE A 188 10.73 0.44 -16.22
N LYS A 189 11.94 1.00 -16.37
CA LYS A 189 13.17 0.22 -16.51
C LYS A 189 13.49 -0.61 -15.26
N GLU A 190 13.34 -0.03 -14.07
CA GLU A 190 13.73 -0.68 -12.82
C GLU A 190 12.58 -1.53 -12.24
N LEU A 191 11.32 -1.07 -12.34
CA LEU A 191 10.18 -1.77 -11.76
C LEU A 191 9.56 -2.81 -12.67
N GLY A 192 9.80 -2.78 -13.97
CA GLY A 192 9.28 -3.76 -14.93
C GLY A 192 9.73 -5.20 -14.65
N PHE A 193 10.85 -5.39 -13.93
CA PHE A 193 11.31 -6.72 -13.50
C PHE A 193 10.58 -7.23 -12.25
N ILE A 194 9.98 -6.32 -11.46
CA ILE A 194 9.27 -6.63 -10.21
C ILE A 194 7.77 -6.73 -10.47
N PHE A 195 7.22 -5.79 -11.25
CA PHE A 195 5.82 -5.75 -11.63
C PHE A 195 5.68 -6.17 -13.10
N ILE A 196 5.34 -7.44 -13.29
CA ILE A 196 5.22 -8.03 -14.63
C ILE A 196 4.16 -7.26 -15.43
N ASN A 197 4.45 -7.00 -16.72
CA ASN A 197 3.58 -6.24 -17.62
C ASN A 197 3.24 -4.82 -17.11
N LEU A 198 4.21 -4.15 -16.46
CA LEU A 198 4.02 -2.78 -15.99
C LEU A 198 3.84 -1.82 -17.17
N HIS A 199 2.67 -1.23 -17.27
CA HIS A 199 2.34 -0.19 -18.23
C HIS A 199 1.92 1.11 -17.54
N ILE A 200 2.25 2.25 -18.19
CA ILE A 200 1.88 3.58 -17.70
C ILE A 200 1.05 4.27 -18.78
N ASN A 201 -0.22 4.49 -18.48
CA ASN A 201 -1.14 5.23 -19.32
C ASN A 201 -1.29 6.68 -18.82
N LYS A 202 -1.32 7.64 -19.75
CA LYS A 202 -1.44 9.07 -19.45
C LYS A 202 -2.82 9.55 -19.83
N ILE A 203 -3.62 9.86 -18.84
CA ILE A 203 -5.00 10.32 -19.04
C ILE A 203 -5.00 11.84 -19.13
N LYS A 204 -5.50 12.37 -20.23
CA LYS A 204 -5.65 13.81 -20.46
C LYS A 204 -6.88 14.36 -19.75
N ALA A 205 -6.84 15.63 -19.38
CA ALA A 205 -8.00 16.35 -18.91
C ALA A 205 -9.11 16.35 -19.97
N ARG A 206 -10.34 16.38 -19.53
CA ARG A 206 -11.53 16.38 -20.40
C ARG A 206 -11.53 17.57 -21.39
N LYS A 207 -10.98 18.71 -20.95
CA LYS A 207 -10.76 19.88 -21.81
C LYS A 207 -9.25 20.17 -21.89
N GLY A 208 -8.67 20.16 -23.12
CA GLY A 208 -7.29 20.52 -23.35
C GLY A 208 -6.32 19.32 -23.50
N ARG A 209 -5.00 19.65 -23.55
CA ARG A 209 -3.92 18.68 -23.78
C ARG A 209 -3.15 18.30 -22.50
N LYS A 210 -3.53 18.91 -21.34
CA LYS A 210 -2.84 18.67 -20.06
C LYS A 210 -3.08 17.22 -19.60
N ILE A 211 -2.03 16.55 -19.15
CA ILE A 211 -2.17 15.26 -18.47
C ILE A 211 -2.72 15.54 -17.07
N GLU A 212 -3.78 14.83 -16.71
CA GLU A 212 -4.49 14.97 -15.43
C GLU A 212 -4.19 13.80 -14.51
N TYR A 213 -4.18 12.57 -15.06
CA TYR A 213 -3.89 11.37 -14.29
C TYR A 213 -2.81 10.52 -14.96
N LEU A 214 -2.09 9.79 -14.13
CA LEU A 214 -1.27 8.66 -14.52
C LEU A 214 -1.92 7.38 -14.00
N GLU A 215 -2.00 6.38 -14.85
CA GLU A 215 -2.57 5.08 -14.57
C GLU A 215 -1.49 4.03 -14.76
N PHE A 216 -1.29 3.21 -13.75
CA PHE A 216 -0.31 2.14 -13.71
C PHE A 216 -1.06 0.82 -13.69
N THR A 217 -0.76 -0.06 -14.63
CA THR A 217 -1.33 -1.40 -14.73
C THR A 217 -0.21 -2.43 -14.77
N PHE A 218 -0.40 -3.55 -14.08
CA PHE A 218 0.54 -4.65 -14.02
C PHE A 218 -0.17 -5.94 -13.60
N ASP A 219 0.47 -7.09 -13.73
CA ASP A 219 -0.12 -8.36 -13.35
C ASP A 219 -0.31 -8.42 -11.84
N ALA A 220 -1.54 -8.68 -11.39
CA ALA A 220 -1.86 -8.76 -9.97
C ALA A 220 -1.22 -10.00 -9.33
N GLU A 221 -0.55 -9.82 -8.19
CA GLU A 221 -0.06 -10.94 -7.38
C GLU A 221 -1.24 -11.69 -6.75
N LYS A 222 -1.26 -13.02 -6.88
CA LYS A 222 -2.27 -13.85 -6.21
C LYS A 222 -2.13 -13.71 -4.70
N ARG A 223 -3.25 -13.51 -4.01
CA ARG A 223 -3.27 -13.57 -2.54
C ARG A 223 -3.02 -15.02 -2.12
N ILE A 224 -1.91 -15.27 -1.45
CA ILE A 224 -1.68 -16.54 -0.77
C ILE A 224 -2.54 -16.49 0.49
N HIS A 225 -3.79 -16.97 0.38
CA HIS A 225 -4.55 -17.28 1.59
C HIS A 225 -3.80 -18.42 2.26
N SER A 226 -3.15 -18.19 3.38
CA SER A 226 -2.77 -19.27 4.27
C SER A 226 -4.08 -20.01 4.57
N LYS A 227 -4.26 -21.21 4.00
CA LYS A 227 -5.30 -22.12 4.43
C LYS A 227 -5.06 -22.30 5.93
N ARG A 228 -5.87 -21.66 6.78
CA ARG A 228 -6.01 -22.11 8.15
C ARG A 228 -6.31 -23.60 8.00
N GLN A 229 -5.37 -24.44 8.39
CA GLN A 229 -5.68 -25.85 8.54
C GLN A 229 -6.90 -25.90 9.44
N PRO A 230 -8.01 -26.54 9.00
CA PRO A 230 -9.11 -26.76 9.92
C PRO A 230 -8.51 -27.55 11.06
N GLN A 231 -8.41 -26.94 12.25
CA GLN A 231 -8.18 -27.70 13.46
C GLN A 231 -9.30 -28.74 13.48
N MET A 232 -8.92 -30.01 13.35
CA MET A 232 -9.82 -31.12 13.62
C MET A 232 -10.34 -30.91 15.05
N LYS A 233 -11.49 -30.27 15.16
CA LYS A 233 -12.25 -30.27 16.39
C LYS A 233 -12.92 -31.63 16.47
N ASP A 234 -12.64 -32.30 17.58
CA ASP A 234 -13.32 -33.48 18.02
C ASP A 234 -14.79 -33.52 17.61
N VAL A 235 -15.18 -34.64 17.00
CA VAL A 235 -16.55 -34.96 16.65
C VAL A 235 -17.32 -35.18 17.98
N GLY A 236 -17.84 -34.13 18.53
CA GLY A 236 -18.64 -34.15 19.75
C GLY A 236 -19.54 -32.94 19.85
N LYS A 237 -20.83 -33.16 19.45
CA LYS A 237 -21.99 -32.25 19.59
C LYS A 237 -22.10 -31.13 18.55
N GLN A 238 -22.93 -31.37 17.56
CA GLN A 238 -23.54 -30.33 16.71
C GLN A 238 -24.20 -29.27 17.60
N LYS A 239 -23.54 -28.13 17.80
CA LYS A 239 -24.20 -26.93 18.28
C LYS A 239 -24.88 -26.28 17.07
N GLN A 240 -26.21 -26.26 17.08
CA GLN A 240 -27.02 -25.47 16.17
C GLN A 240 -26.49 -24.02 16.20
N LEU A 241 -26.12 -23.49 15.06
CA LEU A 241 -25.77 -22.07 14.89
C LEU A 241 -27.05 -21.26 15.09
N VAL A 242 -27.25 -20.74 16.28
CA VAL A 242 -28.31 -19.76 16.56
C VAL A 242 -27.83 -18.44 15.98
N SER A 243 -28.39 -18.02 14.86
CA SER A 243 -28.21 -16.67 14.33
C SER A 243 -28.60 -15.65 15.40
N ARG A 244 -27.67 -14.74 15.73
CA ARG A 244 -27.91 -13.65 16.71
C ARG A 244 -28.69 -12.47 16.09
N GLU A 245 -28.90 -12.48 14.80
CA GLU A 245 -29.73 -11.47 14.14
C GLU A 245 -31.22 -11.83 14.32
N LYS A 246 -31.91 -10.97 15.02
CA LYS A 246 -33.38 -11.06 15.14
C LYS A 246 -33.97 -10.79 13.76
N THR A 247 -34.44 -11.84 13.10
CA THR A 247 -35.14 -11.71 11.83
C THR A 247 -36.34 -10.76 12.01
N PRO A 248 -36.44 -9.68 11.22
CA PRO A 248 -37.55 -8.75 11.32
C PRO A 248 -38.89 -9.50 11.21
N GLN A 249 -39.90 -9.05 11.97
CA GLN A 249 -41.18 -9.74 12.09
C GLN A 249 -41.91 -9.93 10.75
N TRP A 250 -41.77 -8.97 9.82
CA TRP A 250 -42.31 -9.02 8.46
C TRP A 250 -41.71 -10.13 7.58
N LEU A 251 -40.48 -10.59 7.91
CA LEU A 251 -39.82 -11.69 7.21
C LEU A 251 -40.21 -13.04 7.74
N LYS A 252 -40.69 -13.10 9.01
CA LYS A 252 -41.21 -14.33 9.62
C LYS A 252 -42.61 -14.67 9.15
N GLU A 253 -43.38 -13.65 8.73
CA GLU A 253 -44.77 -13.80 8.23
C GLU A 253 -44.85 -14.24 6.76
N ARG A 254 -43.71 -14.16 6.01
CA ARG A 254 -43.58 -14.78 4.70
C ARG A 254 -43.29 -16.26 4.87
N SER A 255 -44.32 -17.05 5.15
CA SER A 255 -44.27 -18.48 4.94
C SER A 255 -44.06 -18.73 3.45
N TYR A 256 -42.82 -19.02 3.04
CA TYR A 256 -42.60 -19.61 1.73
C TYR A 256 -43.15 -21.03 1.78
N HIS A 257 -44.40 -21.19 1.44
CA HIS A 257 -44.88 -22.45 0.93
C HIS A 257 -44.18 -22.68 -0.41
N GLN A 258 -43.10 -23.42 -0.38
CA GLN A 258 -42.62 -24.12 -1.55
C GLN A 258 -43.60 -25.28 -1.81
N GLU A 259 -44.81 -24.98 -2.22
CA GLU A 259 -45.56 -25.88 -3.08
C GLU A 259 -45.18 -25.51 -4.51
N ILE A 260 -44.27 -26.31 -5.08
CA ILE A 260 -44.10 -26.40 -6.52
C ILE A 260 -45.44 -26.98 -7.04
N LYS A 261 -46.47 -26.13 -7.17
CA LYS A 261 -47.59 -26.39 -8.02
C LYS A 261 -47.19 -25.90 -9.39
N ASN A 262 -47.30 -26.82 -10.36
CA ASN A 262 -47.23 -26.53 -11.78
C ASN A 262 -48.02 -25.25 -12.05
N GLU A 263 -47.32 -24.14 -12.28
CA GLU A 263 -47.92 -22.91 -12.72
C GLU A 263 -48.51 -23.20 -14.11
N GLU A 264 -49.83 -23.24 -14.21
CA GLU A 264 -50.50 -23.21 -15.48
C GLU A 264 -50.00 -22.03 -16.29
N TYR A 265 -49.51 -22.31 -17.49
CA TYR A 265 -49.03 -21.34 -18.47
C TYR A 265 -50.13 -20.29 -18.71
N ASP A 266 -49.97 -19.06 -18.23
CA ASP A 266 -50.86 -17.93 -18.49
C ASP A 266 -50.41 -17.20 -19.77
N PRO A 267 -51.12 -17.41 -20.91
CA PRO A 267 -50.76 -16.78 -22.17
C PRO A 267 -50.87 -15.25 -22.14
N LYS A 268 -51.65 -14.65 -21.23
CA LYS A 268 -51.80 -13.21 -21.07
C LYS A 268 -50.58 -12.57 -20.41
N PHE A 269 -49.81 -13.32 -19.62
CA PHE A 269 -48.56 -12.83 -19.03
C PHE A 269 -47.46 -12.75 -20.07
N GLU A 270 -47.35 -13.69 -20.96
CA GLU A 270 -46.40 -13.69 -22.08
C GLU A 270 -46.67 -12.57 -23.09
N GLU A 271 -47.94 -12.28 -23.38
CA GLU A 271 -48.31 -11.14 -24.25
C GLU A 271 -47.92 -9.80 -23.64
N LYS A 272 -48.16 -9.60 -22.34
CA LYS A 272 -47.75 -8.40 -21.62
C LYS A 272 -46.23 -8.23 -21.58
N ARG A 273 -45.51 -9.31 -21.41
CA ARG A 273 -44.03 -9.31 -21.41
C ARG A 273 -43.48 -8.94 -22.79
N LYS A 274 -44.06 -9.50 -23.87
CA LYS A 274 -43.67 -9.14 -25.24
C LYS A 274 -44.03 -7.70 -25.60
N ALA A 275 -45.16 -7.18 -25.14
CA ALA A 275 -45.53 -5.78 -25.34
C ALA A 275 -44.60 -4.84 -24.61
N PHE A 276 -44.19 -5.15 -23.37
CA PHE A 276 -43.25 -4.36 -22.60
C PHE A 276 -41.85 -4.38 -23.19
N SER A 277 -41.36 -5.53 -23.67
CA SER A 277 -40.06 -5.61 -24.37
C SER A 277 -40.06 -4.76 -25.65
N LYS A 278 -41.17 -4.76 -26.39
CA LYS A 278 -41.28 -3.95 -27.61
C LYS A 278 -41.34 -2.45 -27.33
N GLN A 279 -41.90 -2.05 -26.20
CA GLN A 279 -41.93 -0.66 -25.76
C GLN A 279 -40.54 -0.17 -25.32
N LEU A 280 -39.77 -1.03 -24.67
CA LEU A 280 -38.37 -0.73 -24.32
C LEU A 280 -37.42 -0.59 -25.52
N GLU A 281 -37.69 -1.34 -26.63
CA GLU A 281 -36.90 -1.20 -27.85
C GLU A 281 -37.18 0.13 -28.55
N VAL A 282 -38.41 0.66 -28.48
CA VAL A 282 -38.79 1.97 -29.09
C VAL A 282 -38.19 3.14 -28.30
N ASP A 283 -38.15 3.06 -26.96
CA ASP A 283 -37.58 4.12 -26.09
C ASP A 283 -36.05 4.21 -26.14
N TRP A 284 -35.38 3.29 -26.84
CA TRP A 284 -33.89 3.29 -27.02
C TRP A 284 -33.47 3.81 -28.40
N GLU A 285 -34.38 4.08 -29.31
CA GLU A 285 -34.09 4.60 -30.67
C GLU A 285 -34.39 6.13 -30.80
N GLU A 286 -34.93 6.79 -29.78
CA GLU A 286 -35.02 8.25 -29.67
C GLU A 286 -33.87 8.83 -28.78
#